data_b763a7a03b3cb580ca55b4fb3d73ac73
#
_entry.id   b763a7a03b3cb580ca55b4fb3d73ac73
#
_cell.length_a   1.000
_cell.length_b   1.000
_cell.length_c   1.000
_cell.angle_alpha   90.00
_cell.angle_beta   90.00
_cell.angle_gamma   90.00
#
_symmetry.space_group_name_H-M   'P 1'
#
loop_
_entity.id
_entity.type
_entity.pdbx_description
1 polymer ?
#
loop_
_entity_poly.entity_id
_entity_poly.type
_entity_poly.pdbx_seq_one_letter_code
_entity_poly.pdbx_strand_id
1 'polypeptide(L)'
;MSDHALFQMNDLVENTLQQSVNNTKSLLANKTDLKKQLDAVESYLTLDINEKDLTAIYDQIKAKEADLVEAQVEYNRLQQERSSVNSTVITKSAEYSRDIEIFLQKLELHDDSERMMKYSNIALRILEAYAVELQRRKTGTLGATITKCYKQLANKKNLIQEIVMNPETLDMQYLDEKGNEVSKESLSAGEKQLMVIAILWALALCSKKKLPVIIDTPLSRLDSQHRTSIISTYFPNASDQTIILSTDTEIDQNYYEMMKNSVGDEFTLVYSEETKSTSIKKGYFQEL
;
A
#
# COMPACT_ATOMS: atom_id res chain seq x y z
N MET A 1 66.95 -22.63 10.10
CA MET A 1 66.05 -22.20 8.99
C MET A 1 66.47 -20.81 8.63
N SER A 2 66.70 -20.50 7.35
CA SER A 2 67.04 -19.11 6.97
C SER A 2 65.81 -18.21 7.10
N ASP A 3 66.03 -16.95 7.43
CA ASP A 3 64.93 -15.93 7.60
C ASP A 3 64.05 -15.83 6.34
N HIS A 4 64.63 -16.11 5.18
CA HIS A 4 63.93 -16.18 3.91
C HIS A 4 62.92 -17.34 3.84
N ALA A 5 63.24 -18.50 4.41
CA ALA A 5 62.33 -19.64 4.45
C ALA A 5 61.17 -19.44 5.44
N LEU A 6 61.40 -18.72 6.53
CA LEU A 6 60.36 -18.30 7.50
C LEU A 6 59.42 -17.27 6.90
N PHE A 7 59.95 -16.31 6.16
CA PHE A 7 59.14 -15.30 5.47
C PHE A 7 58.24 -15.93 4.38
N GLN A 8 58.79 -16.84 3.58
CA GLN A 8 58.00 -17.57 2.56
C GLN A 8 56.92 -18.45 3.20
N MET A 9 57.21 -19.07 4.34
CA MET A 9 56.23 -19.90 5.06
C MET A 9 55.12 -19.08 5.68
N ASN A 10 55.42 -17.89 6.23
CA ASN A 10 54.44 -16.97 6.75
C ASN A 10 53.56 -16.40 5.63
N ASP A 11 54.12 -15.97 4.51
CA ASP A 11 53.35 -15.47 3.37
C ASP A 11 52.45 -16.57 2.75
N LEU A 12 52.93 -17.81 2.75
CA LEU A 12 52.14 -18.95 2.29
C LEU A 12 50.94 -19.24 3.22
N VAL A 13 51.12 -19.11 4.53
CA VAL A 13 50.08 -19.39 5.53
C VAL A 13 49.09 -18.20 5.65
N GLU A 14 49.59 -16.98 5.71
CA GLU A 14 48.73 -15.82 5.99
C GLU A 14 48.03 -15.27 4.73
N ASN A 15 48.68 -15.33 3.57
CA ASN A 15 48.11 -14.75 2.34
C ASN A 15 47.61 -15.79 1.35
N THR A 16 48.52 -16.71 0.92
CA THR A 16 48.18 -17.61 -0.19
C THR A 16 47.17 -18.69 0.21
N LEU A 17 47.29 -19.25 1.39
CA LEU A 17 46.36 -20.26 1.91
C LEU A 17 44.99 -19.64 2.20
N GLN A 18 44.99 -18.46 2.81
CA GLN A 18 43.74 -17.75 3.13
C GLN A 18 42.97 -17.31 1.85
N GLN A 19 43.70 -16.83 0.84
CA GLN A 19 43.12 -16.53 -0.48
C GLN A 19 42.57 -17.79 -1.16
N SER A 20 43.31 -18.88 -1.12
CA SER A 20 42.88 -20.17 -1.68
C SER A 20 41.62 -20.72 -0.99
N VAL A 21 41.54 -20.61 0.34
CA VAL A 21 40.37 -20.99 1.13
C VAL A 21 39.17 -20.10 0.79
N ASN A 22 39.34 -18.79 0.66
CA ASN A 22 38.29 -17.87 0.31
C ASN A 22 37.79 -18.11 -1.13
N ASN A 23 38.70 -18.35 -2.07
CA ASN A 23 38.35 -18.72 -3.44
C ASN A 23 37.60 -20.05 -3.49
N THR A 24 38.04 -21.05 -2.72
CA THR A 24 37.33 -22.34 -2.66
C THR A 24 35.97 -22.22 -2.05
N LYS A 25 35.77 -21.37 -1.01
CA LYS A 25 34.46 -21.09 -0.43
C LYS A 25 33.54 -20.39 -1.43
N SER A 26 34.05 -19.41 -2.18
CA SER A 26 33.23 -18.70 -3.19
C SER A 26 32.84 -19.63 -4.35
N LEU A 27 33.75 -20.50 -4.80
CA LEU A 27 33.46 -21.50 -5.82
C LEU A 27 32.46 -22.56 -5.33
N LEU A 28 32.53 -22.93 -4.06
CA LEU A 28 31.57 -23.86 -3.45
C LEU A 28 30.18 -23.23 -3.34
N ALA A 29 30.11 -21.95 -2.97
CA ALA A 29 28.84 -21.20 -2.95
C ALA A 29 28.24 -21.08 -4.36
N ASN A 30 29.04 -20.71 -5.36
CA ASN A 30 28.61 -20.65 -6.75
C ASN A 30 28.13 -22.02 -7.28
N LYS A 31 28.85 -23.09 -6.92
CA LYS A 31 28.47 -24.46 -7.28
C LYS A 31 27.12 -24.86 -6.68
N THR A 32 26.88 -24.49 -5.41
CA THR A 32 25.59 -24.78 -4.76
C THR A 32 24.44 -23.97 -5.37
N ASP A 33 24.69 -22.73 -5.76
CA ASP A 33 23.69 -21.89 -6.43
C ASP A 33 23.38 -22.40 -7.84
N LEU A 34 24.40 -22.70 -8.64
CA LEU A 34 24.24 -23.31 -9.95
C LEU A 34 23.50 -24.65 -9.89
N LYS A 35 23.77 -25.46 -8.85
CA LYS A 35 23.03 -26.71 -8.66
C LYS A 35 21.55 -26.48 -8.38
N LYS A 36 21.21 -25.49 -7.54
CA LYS A 36 19.80 -25.12 -7.31
C LYS A 36 19.11 -24.61 -8.59
N GLN A 37 19.83 -23.84 -9.40
CA GLN A 37 19.30 -23.38 -10.69
C GLN A 37 19.10 -24.55 -11.66
N LEU A 38 20.02 -25.53 -11.68
CA LEU A 38 19.89 -26.72 -12.49
C LEU A 38 18.69 -27.58 -12.05
N ASP A 39 18.56 -27.84 -10.74
CA ASP A 39 17.45 -28.59 -10.18
C ASP A 39 16.10 -27.90 -10.47
N ALA A 40 16.06 -26.56 -10.45
CA ALA A 40 14.89 -25.78 -10.84
C ALA A 40 14.57 -25.97 -12.35
N VAL A 41 15.55 -25.85 -13.22
CA VAL A 41 15.38 -26.07 -14.67
C VAL A 41 14.96 -27.52 -14.96
N GLU A 42 15.57 -28.51 -14.32
CA GLU A 42 15.17 -29.91 -14.44
C GLU A 42 13.73 -30.14 -13.98
N SER A 43 13.29 -29.49 -12.91
CA SER A 43 11.88 -29.55 -12.45
C SER A 43 10.92 -28.97 -13.50
N TYR A 44 11.32 -27.90 -14.20
CA TYR A 44 10.52 -27.34 -15.31
C TYR A 44 10.51 -28.26 -16.53
N LEU A 45 11.61 -28.94 -16.83
CA LEU A 45 11.70 -29.87 -17.96
C LEU A 45 10.91 -31.18 -17.74
N THR A 46 10.69 -31.57 -16.48
CA THR A 46 9.87 -32.74 -16.12
C THR A 46 8.36 -32.46 -16.13
N LEU A 47 7.95 -31.19 -16.20
CA LEU A 47 6.56 -30.83 -16.40
C LEU A 47 6.23 -31.15 -17.86
N ASP A 48 5.40 -32.16 -18.07
CA ASP A 48 4.82 -32.52 -19.37
C ASP A 48 3.80 -31.44 -19.80
N ILE A 49 4.36 -30.26 -20.14
CA ILE A 49 3.56 -29.11 -20.55
C ILE A 49 3.18 -29.34 -22.00
N ASN A 50 1.91 -29.58 -22.23
CA ASN A 50 1.35 -29.73 -23.55
C ASN A 50 1.69 -28.48 -24.39
N GLU A 51 2.35 -28.67 -25.53
CA GLU A 51 2.86 -27.57 -26.39
C GLU A 51 1.74 -26.60 -26.82
N LYS A 52 0.48 -27.08 -26.85
CA LYS A 52 -0.71 -26.26 -27.10
C LYS A 52 -1.09 -25.35 -25.97
N ASP A 53 -0.88 -25.78 -24.70
CA ASP A 53 -1.19 -24.96 -23.54
C ASP A 53 -0.14 -23.85 -23.36
N LEU A 54 1.12 -24.17 -23.69
CA LEU A 54 2.23 -23.20 -23.70
C LEU A 54 2.00 -22.09 -24.73
N THR A 55 1.59 -22.45 -25.95
CA THR A 55 1.26 -21.47 -27.01
C THR A 55 0.08 -20.59 -26.59
N ALA A 56 -0.96 -21.17 -26.00
CA ALA A 56 -2.13 -20.42 -25.54
C ALA A 56 -1.77 -19.43 -24.41
N ILE A 57 -0.89 -19.82 -23.47
CA ILE A 57 -0.39 -18.93 -22.41
C ILE A 57 0.48 -17.82 -23.01
N TYR A 58 1.33 -18.15 -23.99
CA TYR A 58 2.18 -17.18 -24.66
C TYR A 58 1.37 -16.11 -25.40
N ASP A 59 0.31 -16.53 -26.10
CA ASP A 59 -0.61 -15.63 -26.76
C ASP A 59 -1.37 -14.73 -25.78
N GLN A 60 -1.77 -15.28 -24.62
CA GLN A 60 -2.39 -14.49 -23.55
C GLN A 60 -1.41 -13.46 -22.94
N ILE A 61 -0.17 -13.85 -22.71
CA ILE A 61 0.88 -12.93 -22.21
C ILE A 61 1.07 -11.80 -23.21
N LYS A 62 1.24 -12.13 -24.51
CA LYS A 62 1.43 -11.15 -25.56
C LYS A 62 0.24 -10.20 -25.71
N ALA A 63 -0.98 -10.70 -25.56
CA ALA A 63 -2.18 -9.87 -25.55
C ALA A 63 -2.20 -8.93 -24.34
N LYS A 64 -1.84 -9.44 -23.15
CA LYS A 64 -1.77 -8.63 -21.93
C LYS A 64 -0.64 -7.60 -21.95
N GLU A 65 0.49 -7.92 -22.57
CA GLU A 65 1.57 -6.95 -22.79
C GLU A 65 1.12 -5.81 -23.71
N ALA A 66 0.36 -6.13 -24.77
CA ALA A 66 -0.22 -5.13 -25.66
C ALA A 66 -1.21 -4.21 -24.92
N ASP A 67 -2.16 -4.81 -24.14
CA ASP A 67 -3.09 -4.07 -23.30
C ASP A 67 -2.36 -3.14 -22.32
N LEU A 68 -1.27 -3.64 -21.72
CA LEU A 68 -0.45 -2.88 -20.75
C LEU A 68 0.25 -1.69 -21.42
N VAL A 69 0.82 -1.89 -22.62
CA VAL A 69 1.46 -0.80 -23.39
C VAL A 69 0.43 0.25 -23.76
N GLU A 70 -0.76 -0.15 -24.23
CA GLU A 70 -1.84 0.78 -24.57
C GLU A 70 -2.30 1.57 -23.34
N ALA A 71 -2.54 0.90 -22.22
CA ALA A 71 -2.90 1.55 -20.96
C ALA A 71 -1.81 2.51 -20.46
N GLN A 72 -0.52 2.14 -20.62
CA GLN A 72 0.60 2.99 -20.23
C GLN A 72 0.70 4.24 -21.10
N VAL A 73 0.47 4.11 -22.41
CA VAL A 73 0.44 5.25 -23.35
C VAL A 73 -0.69 6.20 -22.98
N GLU A 74 -1.90 5.68 -22.74
CA GLU A 74 -3.06 6.49 -22.35
C GLU A 74 -2.86 7.17 -20.99
N TYR A 75 -2.29 6.46 -20.02
CA TYR A 75 -1.93 7.04 -18.72
C TYR A 75 -0.96 8.22 -18.87
N ASN A 76 0.10 8.03 -19.67
CA ASN A 76 1.08 9.09 -19.91
C ASN A 76 0.44 10.30 -20.63
N ARG A 77 -0.45 10.04 -21.59
CA ARG A 77 -1.21 11.08 -22.31
C ARG A 77 -2.06 11.89 -21.32
N LEU A 78 -2.86 11.21 -20.50
CA LEU A 78 -3.71 11.85 -19.50
C LEU A 78 -2.91 12.62 -18.44
N GLN A 79 -1.76 12.10 -18.06
CA GLN A 79 -0.86 12.78 -17.12
C GLN A 79 -0.30 14.09 -17.73
N GLN A 80 0.08 14.06 -19.01
CA GLN A 80 0.51 15.27 -19.72
C GLN A 80 -0.63 16.27 -19.87
N GLU A 81 -1.83 15.81 -20.23
CA GLU A 81 -3.01 16.65 -20.34
C GLU A 81 -3.35 17.30 -19.01
N ARG A 82 -3.36 16.53 -17.92
CA ARG A 82 -3.55 17.04 -16.54
C ARG A 82 -2.52 18.12 -16.20
N SER A 83 -1.24 17.87 -16.51
CA SER A 83 -0.17 18.85 -16.27
C SER A 83 -0.38 20.13 -17.08
N SER A 84 -0.75 20.01 -18.36
CA SER A 84 -1.07 21.14 -19.24
C SER A 84 -2.25 21.95 -18.74
N VAL A 85 -3.35 21.27 -18.36
CA VAL A 85 -4.54 21.93 -17.80
C VAL A 85 -4.20 22.64 -16.50
N ASN A 86 -3.45 21.99 -15.61
CA ASN A 86 -3.03 22.59 -14.35
C ASN A 86 -2.17 23.85 -14.54
N SER A 87 -1.22 23.81 -15.49
CA SER A 87 -0.43 24.99 -15.84
C SER A 87 -1.30 26.12 -16.40
N THR A 88 -2.30 25.77 -17.23
CA THR A 88 -3.27 26.73 -17.78
C THR A 88 -4.11 27.37 -16.69
N VAL A 89 -4.59 26.58 -15.73
CA VAL A 89 -5.34 27.07 -14.57
C VAL A 89 -4.51 28.04 -13.73
N ILE A 90 -3.23 27.69 -13.45
CA ILE A 90 -2.31 28.57 -12.71
C ILE A 90 -2.12 29.90 -13.44
N THR A 91 -1.86 29.82 -14.76
CA THR A 91 -1.65 31.02 -15.59
C THR A 91 -2.90 31.89 -15.62
N LYS A 92 -4.08 31.29 -15.86
CA LYS A 92 -5.36 32.02 -15.88
C LYS A 92 -5.74 32.61 -14.51
N SER A 93 -5.44 31.92 -13.42
CA SER A 93 -5.63 32.44 -12.07
C SER A 93 -4.74 33.64 -11.80
N ALA A 94 -3.48 33.61 -12.27
CA ALA A 94 -2.56 34.74 -12.15
C ALA A 94 -2.99 35.94 -13.02
N GLU A 95 -3.44 35.70 -14.27
CA GLU A 95 -4.01 36.73 -15.15
C GLU A 95 -5.23 37.36 -14.49
N TYR A 96 -6.17 36.55 -14.00
CA TYR A 96 -7.39 37.04 -13.32
C TYR A 96 -7.06 37.88 -12.09
N SER A 97 -6.12 37.43 -11.26
CA SER A 97 -5.67 38.20 -10.09
C SER A 97 -5.08 39.58 -10.49
N ARG A 98 -4.32 39.60 -11.60
CA ARG A 98 -3.74 40.83 -12.13
C ARG A 98 -4.81 41.78 -12.70
N ASP A 99 -5.79 41.23 -13.43
CA ASP A 99 -6.90 42.01 -13.99
C ASP A 99 -7.76 42.63 -12.89
N ILE A 100 -8.01 41.88 -11.82
CA ILE A 100 -8.67 42.41 -10.62
C ILE A 100 -7.86 43.56 -10.00
N GLU A 101 -6.54 43.40 -9.91
CA GLU A 101 -5.67 44.45 -9.33
C GLU A 101 -5.66 45.72 -10.19
N ILE A 102 -5.63 45.58 -11.54
CA ILE A 102 -5.76 46.69 -12.48
C ILE A 102 -7.15 47.32 -12.41
N PHE A 103 -8.21 46.52 -12.31
CA PHE A 103 -9.57 46.99 -12.17
C PHE A 103 -9.76 47.78 -10.87
N LEU A 104 -9.21 47.33 -9.75
CA LEU A 104 -9.20 48.01 -8.48
C LEU A 104 -8.47 49.35 -8.53
N GLN A 105 -7.33 49.41 -9.23
CA GLN A 105 -6.59 50.68 -9.45
C GLN A 105 -7.40 51.70 -10.29
N LYS A 106 -8.25 51.24 -11.20
CA LYS A 106 -9.11 52.13 -12.03
C LYS A 106 -10.36 52.59 -11.31
N LEU A 107 -10.79 51.91 -10.22
CA LEU A 107 -11.98 52.21 -9.44
C LEU A 107 -11.74 53.26 -8.31
N GLU A 108 -10.66 54.03 -8.36
CA GLU A 108 -10.29 55.05 -7.35
C GLU A 108 -11.33 56.14 -7.06
N LEU A 109 -12.58 55.94 -7.51
CA LEU A 109 -13.65 56.92 -7.37
C LEU A 109 -14.83 56.53 -6.44
N HIS A 110 -14.78 55.36 -5.76
CA HIS A 110 -15.85 55.00 -4.79
C HIS A 110 -15.29 54.27 -3.58
N ASP A 111 -14.95 54.97 -2.55
CA ASP A 111 -14.18 54.61 -1.36
C ASP A 111 -14.69 53.35 -0.59
N ASP A 112 -15.99 53.08 -0.56
CA ASP A 112 -16.55 51.94 0.17
C ASP A 112 -16.55 50.60 -0.63
N SER A 113 -16.73 50.66 -1.95
CA SER A 113 -16.68 49.46 -2.83
C SER A 113 -15.26 48.94 -2.99
N GLU A 114 -14.25 49.82 -3.05
CA GLU A 114 -12.86 49.48 -3.10
C GLU A 114 -12.39 48.79 -1.83
N ARG A 115 -12.76 49.31 -0.67
CA ARG A 115 -12.41 48.67 0.60
C ARG A 115 -12.99 47.28 0.70
N MET A 116 -14.27 47.10 0.31
CA MET A 116 -14.91 45.78 0.33
C MET A 116 -14.21 44.78 -0.61
N MET A 117 -13.89 45.15 -1.86
CA MET A 117 -13.14 44.31 -2.81
C MET A 117 -11.74 44.00 -2.34
N LYS A 118 -11.01 44.99 -1.80
CA LYS A 118 -9.67 44.81 -1.25
C LYS A 118 -9.67 43.80 -0.10
N TYR A 119 -10.62 43.93 0.83
CA TYR A 119 -10.72 43.00 1.95
C TYR A 119 -11.19 41.62 1.53
N SER A 120 -12.10 41.52 0.53
CA SER A 120 -12.49 40.22 -0.05
C SER A 120 -11.34 39.50 -0.68
N ASN A 121 -10.48 40.19 -1.46
CA ASN A 121 -9.29 39.57 -2.05
C ASN A 121 -8.27 39.13 -1.01
N ILE A 122 -8.07 39.93 0.04
CA ILE A 122 -7.19 39.56 1.16
C ILE A 122 -7.76 38.30 1.85
N ALA A 123 -9.06 38.29 2.14
CA ALA A 123 -9.73 37.15 2.76
C ALA A 123 -9.61 35.87 1.90
N LEU A 124 -9.78 36.02 0.58
CA LEU A 124 -9.67 34.89 -0.35
C LEU A 124 -8.27 34.30 -0.34
N ARG A 125 -7.22 35.13 -0.44
CA ARG A 125 -5.79 34.68 -0.33
C ARG A 125 -5.51 33.98 1.00
N ILE A 126 -6.02 34.52 2.10
CA ILE A 126 -5.85 33.91 3.43
C ILE A 126 -6.55 32.54 3.48
N LEU A 127 -7.78 32.44 2.92
CA LEU A 127 -8.53 31.18 2.91
C LEU A 127 -7.85 30.13 2.01
N GLU A 128 -7.32 30.53 0.85
CA GLU A 128 -6.56 29.66 -0.02
C GLU A 128 -5.29 29.13 0.68
N ALA A 129 -4.50 30.04 1.26
CA ALA A 129 -3.30 29.66 2.03
C ALA A 129 -3.64 28.76 3.22
N TYR A 130 -4.75 29.05 3.92
CA TYR A 130 -5.24 28.22 5.01
C TYR A 130 -5.67 26.84 4.53
N ALA A 131 -6.38 26.75 3.39
CA ALA A 131 -6.83 25.49 2.83
C ALA A 131 -5.63 24.58 2.48
N VAL A 132 -4.60 25.11 1.83
CA VAL A 132 -3.36 24.39 1.51
C VAL A 132 -2.65 23.92 2.77
N GLU A 133 -2.48 24.78 3.75
CA GLU A 133 -1.82 24.38 5.02
C GLU A 133 -2.65 23.38 5.82
N LEU A 134 -3.97 23.52 5.83
CA LEU A 134 -4.87 22.54 6.45
C LEU A 134 -4.77 21.17 5.75
N GLN A 135 -4.74 21.16 4.42
CA GLN A 135 -4.57 19.93 3.64
C GLN A 135 -3.22 19.27 3.97
N ARG A 136 -2.13 20.05 3.98
CA ARG A 136 -0.80 19.56 4.34
C ARG A 136 -0.76 18.93 5.72
N ARG A 137 -1.37 19.57 6.73
CA ARG A 137 -1.44 19.03 8.10
C ARG A 137 -2.27 17.77 8.19
N LYS A 138 -3.42 17.75 7.51
CA LYS A 138 -4.31 16.57 7.52
C LYS A 138 -3.67 15.37 6.82
N THR A 139 -3.04 15.57 5.67
CA THR A 139 -2.34 14.48 4.95
C THR A 139 -1.15 13.96 5.74
N GLY A 140 -0.37 14.84 6.37
CA GLY A 140 0.73 14.42 7.26
C GLY A 140 0.23 13.61 8.46
N THR A 141 -0.85 14.07 9.12
CA THR A 141 -1.46 13.32 10.23
C THR A 141 -2.00 11.96 9.75
N LEU A 142 -2.65 11.92 8.58
CA LEU A 142 -3.18 10.69 8.01
C LEU A 142 -2.05 9.71 7.67
N GLY A 143 -0.98 10.16 7.00
CA GLY A 143 0.19 9.33 6.69
C GLY A 143 0.83 8.70 7.93
N ALA A 144 1.04 9.51 8.99
CA ALA A 144 1.55 9.02 10.26
C ALA A 144 0.60 7.99 10.92
N THR A 145 -0.71 8.22 10.83
CA THR A 145 -1.71 7.29 11.38
C THR A 145 -1.75 5.99 10.59
N ILE A 146 -1.70 6.05 9.24
CA ILE A 146 -1.60 4.85 8.38
C ILE A 146 -0.35 4.05 8.74
N THR A 147 0.80 4.72 8.89
CA THR A 147 2.05 4.09 9.31
C THR A 147 1.88 3.33 10.63
N LYS A 148 1.27 3.97 11.63
CA LYS A 148 1.00 3.35 12.93
C LYS A 148 0.07 2.14 12.81
N CYS A 149 -1.03 2.26 12.09
CA CYS A 149 -1.98 1.16 11.86
C CYS A 149 -1.30 0.00 11.13
N TYR A 150 -0.56 0.28 10.07
CA TYR A 150 0.16 -0.75 9.32
C TYR A 150 1.16 -1.51 10.20
N LYS A 151 1.98 -0.81 11.00
CA LYS A 151 2.95 -1.43 11.92
C LYS A 151 2.31 -2.29 13.02
N GLN A 152 1.07 -2.02 13.37
CA GLN A 152 0.33 -2.85 14.33
C GLN A 152 -0.16 -4.16 13.70
N LEU A 153 -0.42 -4.17 12.40
CA LEU A 153 -0.96 -5.33 11.67
C LEU A 153 0.15 -6.16 11.02
N ALA A 154 1.23 -5.51 10.55
CA ALA A 154 2.29 -6.17 9.81
C ALA A 154 3.25 -6.93 10.72
N ASN A 155 3.59 -8.17 10.31
CA ASN A 155 4.58 -8.99 11.00
C ASN A 155 6.01 -8.52 10.67
N LYS A 156 6.26 -8.12 9.42
CA LYS A 156 7.54 -7.57 8.95
C LYS A 156 7.57 -6.06 9.16
N LYS A 157 7.83 -5.63 10.39
CA LYS A 157 7.84 -4.21 10.76
C LYS A 157 8.87 -3.36 10.03
N ASN A 158 9.91 -3.99 9.44
CA ASN A 158 11.03 -3.31 8.80
C ASN A 158 10.82 -3.10 7.29
N LEU A 159 9.78 -3.70 6.69
CA LEU A 159 9.53 -3.56 5.25
C LEU A 159 9.08 -2.14 4.89
N ILE A 160 8.18 -1.57 5.67
CA ILE A 160 7.70 -0.20 5.53
C ILE A 160 7.83 0.48 6.88
N GLN A 161 8.70 1.48 6.93
CA GLN A 161 8.96 2.23 8.16
C GLN A 161 8.11 3.47 8.26
N GLU A 162 7.84 4.10 7.13
CA GLU A 162 7.04 5.32 7.06
C GLU A 162 6.20 5.36 5.80
N ILE A 163 5.00 5.91 5.92
CA ILE A 163 4.10 6.17 4.81
C ILE A 163 3.89 7.67 4.75
N VAL A 164 4.36 8.27 3.68
CA VAL A 164 4.24 9.70 3.41
C VAL A 164 3.17 9.92 2.36
N MET A 165 2.26 10.85 2.60
CA MET A 165 1.24 11.24 1.64
C MET A 165 1.55 12.62 1.07
N ASN A 166 1.62 12.71 -0.25
CA ASN A 166 1.76 13.98 -0.93
C ASN A 166 0.48 14.81 -0.72
N PRO A 167 0.58 16.04 -0.18
CA PRO A 167 -0.60 16.84 0.10
C PRO A 167 -1.34 17.33 -1.14
N GLU A 168 -0.69 17.41 -2.32
CA GLU A 168 -1.30 17.92 -3.54
C GLU A 168 -1.96 16.80 -4.36
N THR A 169 -1.24 15.68 -4.55
CA THR A 169 -1.70 14.56 -5.38
C THR A 169 -2.42 13.49 -4.59
N LEU A 170 -2.25 13.46 -3.25
CA LEU A 170 -2.67 12.40 -2.34
C LEU A 170 -2.02 11.04 -2.61
N ASP A 171 -0.97 11.00 -3.43
CA ASP A 171 -0.20 9.80 -3.66
C ASP A 171 0.55 9.40 -2.40
N MET A 172 0.62 8.09 -2.15
CA MET A 172 1.33 7.52 -1.02
C MET A 172 2.67 6.95 -1.45
N GLN A 173 3.72 7.35 -0.75
CA GLN A 173 5.06 6.78 -0.84
C GLN A 173 5.33 5.93 0.39
N TYR A 174 5.91 4.77 0.19
CA TYR A 174 6.30 3.84 1.24
C TYR A 174 7.81 3.89 1.40
N LEU A 175 8.29 4.15 2.60
CA LEU A 175 9.71 4.29 2.87
C LEU A 175 10.20 3.16 3.79
N ASP A 176 11.39 2.62 3.47
CA ASP A 176 12.09 1.67 4.31
C ASP A 176 12.83 2.34 5.48
N GLU A 177 13.56 1.57 6.29
CA GLU A 177 14.37 2.09 7.41
C GLU A 177 15.47 3.06 6.95
N LYS A 178 15.89 3.00 5.70
CA LYS A 178 16.93 3.86 5.13
C LYS A 178 16.36 5.08 4.42
N GLY A 179 15.04 5.23 4.39
CA GLY A 179 14.34 6.29 3.68
C GLY A 179 14.24 6.08 2.17
N ASN A 180 14.53 4.87 1.66
CA ASN A 180 14.33 4.57 0.25
C ASN A 180 12.87 4.22 -0.01
N GLU A 181 12.40 4.56 -1.21
CA GLU A 181 11.05 4.22 -1.64
C GLU A 181 10.90 2.72 -1.92
N VAL A 182 9.90 2.11 -1.29
CA VAL A 182 9.51 0.71 -1.51
C VAL A 182 8.42 0.70 -2.57
N SER A 183 8.69 0.00 -3.68
CA SER A 183 7.71 -0.14 -4.77
C SER A 183 6.48 -0.94 -4.32
N LYS A 184 5.29 -0.50 -4.75
CA LYS A 184 4.02 -1.22 -4.49
C LYS A 184 4.02 -2.62 -5.09
N GLU A 185 4.72 -2.82 -6.19
CA GLU A 185 4.83 -4.10 -6.90
C GLU A 185 5.60 -5.13 -6.07
N SER A 186 6.56 -4.68 -5.26
CA SER A 186 7.37 -5.56 -4.40
C SER A 186 6.61 -6.13 -3.20
N LEU A 187 5.44 -5.57 -2.88
CA LEU A 187 4.59 -6.05 -1.79
C LEU A 187 3.84 -7.31 -2.21
N SER A 188 3.83 -8.31 -1.33
CA SER A 188 3.00 -9.50 -1.48
C SER A 188 1.50 -9.16 -1.45
N ALA A 189 0.67 -10.10 -1.92
CA ALA A 189 -0.79 -9.91 -1.91
C ALA A 189 -1.34 -9.66 -0.49
N GLY A 190 -0.81 -10.36 0.51
CA GLY A 190 -1.19 -10.17 1.91
C GLY A 190 -0.76 -8.79 2.45
N GLU A 191 0.46 -8.35 2.15
CA GLU A 191 0.94 -7.02 2.56
C GLU A 191 0.15 -5.89 1.90
N LYS A 192 -0.26 -6.05 0.63
CA LYS A 192 -1.16 -5.11 -0.05
C LYS A 192 -2.53 -5.04 0.63
N GLN A 193 -3.09 -6.19 1.01
CA GLN A 193 -4.37 -6.24 1.74
C GLN A 193 -4.26 -5.58 3.12
N LEU A 194 -3.20 -5.86 3.88
CA LEU A 194 -2.93 -5.18 5.16
C LEU A 194 -2.80 -3.67 5.00
N MET A 195 -2.17 -3.21 3.92
CA MET A 195 -2.07 -1.79 3.63
C MET A 195 -3.44 -1.15 3.43
N VAL A 196 -4.32 -1.78 2.66
CA VAL A 196 -5.69 -1.29 2.46
C VAL A 196 -6.44 -1.23 3.80
N ILE A 197 -6.33 -2.27 4.62
CA ILE A 197 -6.95 -2.29 5.95
C ILE A 197 -6.39 -1.17 6.84
N ALA A 198 -5.08 -0.96 6.83
CA ALA A 198 -4.42 0.10 7.60
C ALA A 198 -4.88 1.50 7.16
N ILE A 199 -5.06 1.73 5.86
CA ILE A 199 -5.59 2.98 5.31
C ILE A 199 -7.03 3.22 5.79
N LEU A 200 -7.91 2.22 5.65
CA LEU A 200 -9.29 2.33 6.07
C LEU A 200 -9.41 2.57 7.58
N TRP A 201 -8.60 1.87 8.36
CA TRP A 201 -8.56 2.06 9.81
C TRP A 201 -8.06 3.45 10.19
N ALA A 202 -6.99 3.93 9.57
CA ALA A 202 -6.46 5.28 9.81
C ALA A 202 -7.49 6.36 9.41
N LEU A 203 -8.21 6.17 8.31
CA LEU A 203 -9.30 7.07 7.90
C LEU A 203 -10.42 7.10 8.94
N ALA A 204 -10.82 5.95 9.49
CA ALA A 204 -11.81 5.87 10.55
C ALA A 204 -11.32 6.61 11.81
N LEU A 205 -10.06 6.40 12.23
CA LEU A 205 -9.45 7.07 13.39
C LEU A 205 -9.30 8.59 13.18
N CYS A 206 -8.93 9.04 11.98
CA CYS A 206 -8.79 10.45 11.66
C CYS A 206 -10.13 11.16 11.42
N SER A 207 -11.19 10.40 11.13
CA SER A 207 -12.53 10.92 10.96
C SER A 207 -13.12 11.33 12.31
N LYS A 208 -13.70 12.53 12.37
CA LYS A 208 -14.46 12.94 13.56
C LYS A 208 -15.87 12.35 13.61
N LYS A 209 -16.26 11.60 12.57
CA LYS A 209 -17.58 10.98 12.46
C LYS A 209 -17.51 9.54 12.94
N LYS A 210 -18.38 9.18 13.84
CA LYS A 210 -18.56 7.80 14.31
C LYS A 210 -19.45 7.06 13.31
N LEU A 211 -18.82 6.44 12.32
CA LEU A 211 -19.51 5.65 11.31
C LEU A 211 -19.28 4.16 11.58
N PRO A 212 -20.29 3.31 11.40
CA PRO A 212 -20.09 1.87 11.44
C PRO A 212 -19.17 1.42 10.31
N VAL A 213 -18.32 0.44 10.58
CA VAL A 213 -17.45 -0.18 9.58
C VAL A 213 -18.01 -1.55 9.24
N ILE A 214 -18.27 -1.79 7.97
CA ILE A 214 -18.71 -3.10 7.45
C ILE A 214 -17.53 -3.71 6.70
N ILE A 215 -17.15 -4.92 7.07
CA ILE A 215 -15.99 -5.62 6.52
C ILE A 215 -16.47 -6.94 5.95
N ASP A 216 -16.32 -7.10 4.65
CA ASP A 216 -16.69 -8.32 3.94
C ASP A 216 -15.46 -9.15 3.60
N THR A 217 -15.48 -10.43 3.94
CA THR A 217 -14.42 -11.42 3.69
C THR A 217 -12.99 -10.93 3.98
N PRO A 218 -12.72 -10.43 5.22
CA PRO A 218 -11.49 -9.70 5.52
C PRO A 218 -10.22 -10.57 5.57
N LEU A 219 -10.33 -11.88 5.69
CA LEU A 219 -9.21 -12.78 6.00
C LEU A 219 -8.78 -13.68 4.83
N SER A 220 -9.45 -13.59 3.66
CA SER A 220 -9.36 -14.56 2.56
C SER A 220 -7.97 -14.75 1.95
N ARG A 221 -7.11 -13.72 1.97
CA ARG A 221 -5.78 -13.73 1.34
C ARG A 221 -4.62 -13.61 2.32
N LEU A 222 -4.90 -13.81 3.60
CA LEU A 222 -3.95 -13.60 4.68
C LEU A 222 -3.46 -14.93 5.25
N ASP A 223 -2.19 -14.96 5.63
CA ASP A 223 -1.63 -16.05 6.42
C ASP A 223 -2.14 -16.02 7.86
N SER A 224 -1.88 -17.08 8.62
CA SER A 224 -2.37 -17.26 9.99
C SER A 224 -1.91 -16.14 10.95
N GLN A 225 -0.69 -15.62 10.78
CA GLN A 225 -0.18 -14.56 11.64
C GLN A 225 -0.88 -13.23 11.38
N HIS A 226 -1.08 -12.87 10.11
CA HIS A 226 -1.82 -11.66 9.76
C HIS A 226 -3.30 -11.74 10.14
N ARG A 227 -3.93 -12.93 9.99
CA ARG A 227 -5.31 -13.17 10.47
C ARG A 227 -5.41 -12.92 11.97
N THR A 228 -4.50 -13.48 12.75
CA THR A 228 -4.45 -13.26 14.21
C THR A 228 -4.33 -11.78 14.56
N SER A 229 -3.44 -11.04 13.88
CA SER A 229 -3.26 -9.60 14.11
C SER A 229 -4.54 -8.80 13.80
N ILE A 230 -5.23 -9.13 12.71
CA ILE A 230 -6.49 -8.46 12.35
C ILE A 230 -7.58 -8.76 13.39
N ILE A 231 -7.74 -10.00 13.76
CA ILE A 231 -8.77 -10.44 14.72
C ILE A 231 -8.55 -9.81 16.09
N SER A 232 -7.31 -9.84 16.59
CA SER A 232 -7.00 -9.36 17.94
C SER A 232 -6.84 -7.84 18.03
N THR A 233 -6.43 -7.18 16.93
CA THR A 233 -6.05 -5.76 16.99
C THR A 233 -6.99 -4.87 16.19
N TYR A 234 -7.36 -5.25 14.97
CA TYR A 234 -8.17 -4.41 14.10
C TYR A 234 -9.66 -4.51 14.41
N PHE A 235 -10.24 -5.71 14.45
CA PHE A 235 -11.68 -5.88 14.63
C PHE A 235 -12.24 -5.19 15.86
N PRO A 236 -11.62 -5.31 17.05
CA PRO A 236 -12.11 -4.64 18.25
C PRO A 236 -11.97 -3.11 18.21
N ASN A 237 -11.09 -2.59 17.35
CA ASN A 237 -10.70 -1.17 17.32
C ASN A 237 -10.99 -0.49 15.98
N ALA A 238 -11.66 -1.16 15.04
CA ALA A 238 -11.93 -0.62 13.71
C ALA A 238 -12.90 0.59 13.77
N SER A 239 -13.91 0.52 14.63
CA SER A 239 -14.91 1.57 14.85
C SER A 239 -15.68 1.31 16.16
N ASP A 240 -16.51 2.26 16.57
CA ASP A 240 -17.47 2.08 17.68
C ASP A 240 -18.48 0.93 17.37
N GLN A 241 -18.79 0.69 16.09
CA GLN A 241 -19.59 -0.44 15.63
C GLN A 241 -18.91 -1.07 14.42
N THR A 242 -18.49 -2.33 14.56
CA THR A 242 -17.87 -3.11 13.47
C THR A 242 -18.78 -4.29 13.13
N ILE A 243 -19.15 -4.40 11.84
CA ILE A 243 -19.94 -5.50 11.29
C ILE A 243 -19.01 -6.32 10.40
N ILE A 244 -18.84 -7.60 10.72
CA ILE A 244 -17.97 -8.51 9.98
C ILE A 244 -18.86 -9.52 9.26
N LEU A 245 -18.71 -9.60 7.94
CA LEU A 245 -19.32 -10.62 7.10
C LEU A 245 -18.24 -11.64 6.76
N SER A 246 -18.38 -12.86 7.21
CA SER A 246 -17.41 -13.92 7.05
C SER A 246 -18.05 -15.27 6.76
N THR A 247 -17.26 -16.19 6.25
CA THR A 247 -17.64 -17.60 6.15
C THR A 247 -17.12 -18.38 7.36
N ASP A 248 -17.67 -19.57 7.59
CA ASP A 248 -17.24 -20.52 8.62
C ASP A 248 -15.78 -20.97 8.45
N THR A 249 -15.31 -21.00 7.20
CA THR A 249 -13.92 -21.33 6.87
C THR A 249 -12.94 -20.16 7.08
N GLU A 250 -13.44 -18.94 7.10
CA GLU A 250 -12.64 -17.74 7.30
C GLU A 250 -12.45 -17.41 8.78
N ILE A 251 -13.52 -17.50 9.56
CA ILE A 251 -13.50 -17.40 11.02
C ILE A 251 -13.93 -18.75 11.61
N ASP A 252 -12.93 -19.60 11.85
CA ASP A 252 -13.12 -20.89 12.52
C ASP A 252 -13.32 -20.74 14.04
N GLN A 253 -13.52 -21.87 14.73
CA GLN A 253 -13.74 -21.90 16.16
C GLN A 253 -12.60 -21.22 16.96
N ASN A 254 -11.34 -21.39 16.51
CA ASN A 254 -10.19 -20.81 17.23
C ASN A 254 -10.19 -19.27 17.09
N TYR A 255 -10.42 -18.76 15.90
CA TYR A 255 -10.50 -17.33 15.66
C TYR A 255 -11.72 -16.68 16.32
N TYR A 256 -12.85 -17.40 16.35
CA TYR A 256 -14.04 -16.95 17.06
C TYR A 256 -13.79 -16.82 18.57
N GLU A 257 -13.18 -17.80 19.21
CA GLU A 257 -12.84 -17.73 20.65
C GLU A 257 -11.91 -16.56 20.98
N MET A 258 -11.00 -16.20 20.07
CA MET A 258 -10.11 -15.03 20.24
C MET A 258 -10.86 -13.70 20.27
N MET A 259 -11.95 -13.58 19.52
CA MET A 259 -12.71 -12.32 19.40
C MET A 259 -13.98 -12.28 20.26
N LYS A 260 -14.39 -13.39 20.84
CA LYS A 260 -15.65 -13.60 21.57
C LYS A 260 -15.97 -12.52 22.60
N ASN A 261 -14.97 -12.04 23.33
CA ASN A 261 -15.15 -10.97 24.31
C ASN A 261 -15.49 -9.60 23.70
N SER A 262 -15.29 -9.44 22.41
CA SER A 262 -15.57 -8.21 21.65
C SER A 262 -16.80 -8.34 20.74
N VAL A 263 -17.41 -9.52 20.69
CA VAL A 263 -18.63 -9.79 19.90
C VAL A 263 -19.84 -9.37 20.71
N GLY A 264 -20.66 -8.49 20.15
CA GLY A 264 -21.93 -8.07 20.75
C GLY A 264 -23.08 -8.99 20.34
N ASP A 265 -23.30 -9.11 19.04
CA ASP A 265 -24.33 -9.98 18.46
C ASP A 265 -23.76 -10.78 17.30
N GLU A 266 -24.33 -11.96 17.08
CA GLU A 266 -23.91 -12.89 16.04
C GLU A 266 -25.10 -13.49 15.31
N PHE A 267 -24.97 -13.65 14.00
CA PHE A 267 -26.04 -14.11 13.14
C PHE A 267 -25.47 -15.01 12.04
N THR A 268 -26.23 -16.03 11.66
CA THR A 268 -25.96 -16.87 10.49
C THR A 268 -26.98 -16.61 9.41
N LEU A 269 -26.49 -16.41 8.18
CA LEU A 269 -27.32 -16.28 6.98
C LEU A 269 -27.55 -17.67 6.40
N VAL A 270 -28.78 -18.13 6.38
CA VAL A 270 -29.17 -19.46 5.87
C VAL A 270 -29.97 -19.26 4.59
N TYR A 271 -29.39 -19.70 3.47
CA TYR A 271 -30.07 -19.69 2.16
C TYR A 271 -30.95 -20.94 2.02
N SER A 272 -32.17 -20.76 1.53
CA SER A 272 -33.08 -21.85 1.18
C SER A 272 -33.25 -21.90 -0.34
N GLU A 273 -32.96 -23.04 -0.94
CA GLU A 273 -33.17 -23.26 -2.38
C GLU A 273 -34.67 -23.32 -2.74
N GLU A 274 -35.50 -23.83 -1.83
CA GLU A 274 -36.94 -23.98 -2.05
C GLU A 274 -37.64 -22.62 -2.18
N THR A 275 -37.33 -21.70 -1.28
CA THR A 275 -37.94 -20.37 -1.24
C THR A 275 -37.13 -19.31 -2.00
N LYS A 276 -35.91 -19.65 -2.47
CA LYS A 276 -34.93 -18.74 -3.06
C LYS A 276 -34.72 -17.47 -2.22
N SER A 277 -34.70 -17.63 -0.91
CA SER A 277 -34.57 -16.54 0.03
C SER A 277 -33.57 -16.86 1.13
N THR A 278 -33.00 -15.82 1.73
CA THR A 278 -32.06 -15.94 2.85
C THR A 278 -32.76 -15.56 4.15
N SER A 279 -32.70 -16.42 5.13
CA SER A 279 -33.17 -16.14 6.50
C SER A 279 -31.98 -15.86 7.43
N ILE A 280 -32.23 -15.04 8.45
CA ILE A 280 -31.26 -14.69 9.47
C ILE A 280 -31.57 -15.48 10.73
N LYS A 281 -30.61 -16.26 11.21
CA LYS A 281 -30.70 -16.97 12.48
C LYS A 281 -29.71 -16.37 13.46
N LYS A 282 -30.06 -16.31 14.75
CA LYS A 282 -29.16 -15.85 15.82
C LYS A 282 -28.15 -16.96 16.15
N GLY A 283 -26.87 -16.59 16.28
CA GLY A 283 -25.75 -17.50 16.55
C GLY A 283 -24.86 -17.67 15.29
N TYR A 284 -23.55 -17.91 15.52
CA TYR A 284 -22.57 -18.05 14.44
C TYR A 284 -22.37 -19.52 14.02
N PHE A 285 -22.05 -20.40 14.96
CA PHE A 285 -21.89 -21.84 14.72
C PHE A 285 -23.21 -22.61 15.09
N GLN A 286 -24.26 -22.41 14.31
CA GLN A 286 -25.42 -23.27 14.43
C GLN A 286 -25.24 -24.49 13.52
N GLU A 287 -25.45 -25.69 14.06
CA GLU A 287 -25.61 -26.89 13.24
C GLU A 287 -26.74 -26.65 12.25
N LEU A 288 -26.42 -26.75 10.96
CA LEU A 288 -27.34 -26.58 9.84
C LEU A 288 -28.31 -27.75 9.76
#